data_cad18d2f6f7cc572fca26ccb533b7082
#
_entry.id   cad18d2f6f7cc572fca26ccb533b7082
#
_cell.length_a   1.000
_cell.length_b   1.000
_cell.length_c   1.000
_cell.angle_alpha   90.00
_cell.angle_beta   90.00
_cell.angle_gamma   90.00
#
_symmetry.space_group_name_H-M   'P 1'
#
loop_
_entity.id
_entity.type
_entity.pdbx_description
1 polymer ?
#
loop_
_entity_poly.entity_id
_entity_poly.type
_entity_poly.pdbx_seq_one_letter_code
_entity_poly.pdbx_strand_id
1 'polypeptide(L)'
;MAAETSRSVKVIDQSKVAPPPGSVSTTAVALTFIDVRCLFLGHTQRIFFYELPHPTLYFTQTILPHLKQSLSLSHLHFFPLAANLLCPPPPHDPYILYDENNGSVQVTTVESDADFNHSMANHA
;
A
#
# COMPACT_ATOMS: atom_id res chain seq x y z
N MET A 1 17.16 33.73 0.08
CA MET A 1 17.60 32.33 -0.13
C MET A 1 17.00 31.50 0.99
N ALA A 2 15.92 30.81 0.71
CA ALA A 2 15.41 29.82 1.64
C ALA A 2 16.37 28.62 1.58
N ALA A 3 17.00 28.30 2.71
CA ALA A 3 17.76 27.08 2.84
C ALA A 3 16.79 25.90 2.68
N GLU A 4 16.88 25.13 1.61
CA GLU A 4 16.26 23.83 1.53
C GLU A 4 16.88 22.97 2.65
N THR A 5 16.18 22.87 3.75
CA THR A 5 16.53 21.96 4.82
C THR A 5 16.37 20.55 4.22
N SER A 6 17.49 19.93 3.89
CA SER A 6 17.52 18.55 3.43
C SER A 6 16.87 17.67 4.51
N ARG A 7 15.59 17.32 4.31
CA ARG A 7 14.84 16.48 5.23
C ARG A 7 15.37 15.06 5.09
N SER A 8 15.78 14.48 6.18
CA SER A 8 16.31 13.13 6.23
C SER A 8 15.12 12.16 6.28
N VAL A 9 15.11 11.20 5.38
CA VAL A 9 14.14 10.08 5.38
C VAL A 9 14.93 8.78 5.41
N LYS A 10 14.73 7.99 6.45
CA LYS A 10 15.39 6.71 6.64
C LYS A 10 14.39 5.57 6.52
N VAL A 11 14.63 4.63 5.63
CA VAL A 11 13.86 3.39 5.54
C VAL A 11 14.23 2.49 6.72
N ILE A 12 13.25 2.12 7.53
CA ILE A 12 13.42 1.25 8.71
C ILE A 12 13.08 -0.19 8.35
N ASP A 13 12.00 -0.38 7.59
CA ASP A 13 11.50 -1.70 7.22
C ASP A 13 10.87 -1.66 5.83
N GLN A 14 11.04 -2.73 5.10
CA GLN A 14 10.41 -2.94 3.81
C GLN A 14 10.00 -4.40 3.69
N SER A 15 8.71 -4.65 3.58
CA SER A 15 8.16 -5.99 3.55
C SER A 15 6.99 -6.08 2.57
N LYS A 16 6.69 -7.30 2.16
CA LYS A 16 5.51 -7.61 1.36
C LYS A 16 4.46 -8.26 2.26
N VAL A 17 3.23 -7.76 2.19
CA VAL A 17 2.09 -8.29 2.94
C VAL A 17 1.12 -8.92 1.96
N ALA A 18 0.89 -10.20 2.11
CA ALA A 18 -0.04 -11.01 1.33
C ALA A 18 -1.21 -11.48 2.20
N PRO A 19 -2.32 -11.97 1.61
CA PRO A 19 -3.29 -12.78 2.34
C PRO A 19 -2.61 -13.94 3.06
N PRO A 20 -3.20 -14.47 4.15
CA PRO A 20 -2.62 -15.63 4.83
C PRO A 20 -2.39 -16.78 3.85
N PRO A 21 -1.28 -17.53 3.97
CA PRO A 21 -0.95 -18.63 3.05
C PRO A 21 -2.09 -19.64 2.91
N GLY A 22 -2.41 -20.03 1.67
CA GLY A 22 -3.46 -20.98 1.37
C GLY A 22 -4.89 -20.47 1.57
N SER A 23 -5.08 -19.20 1.92
CA SER A 23 -6.41 -18.63 2.21
C SER A 23 -7.18 -18.20 0.96
N VAL A 24 -6.48 -17.85 -0.09
CA VAL A 24 -7.05 -17.41 -1.37
C VAL A 24 -6.44 -18.22 -2.49
N SER A 25 -7.26 -18.91 -3.27
CA SER A 25 -6.80 -19.62 -4.45
C SER A 25 -6.49 -18.67 -5.60
N THR A 26 -5.68 -19.11 -6.55
CA THR A 26 -5.42 -18.37 -7.78
C THR A 26 -6.73 -18.01 -8.47
N THR A 27 -6.96 -16.72 -8.64
CA THR A 27 -8.24 -16.17 -9.13
C THR A 27 -8.00 -15.06 -10.12
N ALA A 28 -8.63 -15.16 -11.29
CA ALA A 28 -8.66 -14.10 -12.28
C ALA A 28 -10.00 -13.34 -12.16
N VAL A 29 -9.93 -12.03 -12.11
CA VAL A 29 -11.09 -11.13 -12.07
C VAL A 29 -11.12 -10.30 -13.34
N ALA A 30 -12.15 -10.47 -14.15
CA ALA A 30 -12.36 -9.67 -15.34
C ALA A 30 -12.69 -8.22 -14.96
N LEU A 31 -12.16 -7.27 -15.70
CA LEU A 31 -12.49 -5.86 -15.53
C LEU A 31 -13.83 -5.54 -16.19
N THR A 32 -14.63 -4.74 -15.51
CA THR A 32 -15.84 -4.15 -16.09
C THR A 32 -15.49 -2.99 -17.02
N PHE A 33 -16.45 -2.53 -17.81
CA PHE A 33 -16.28 -1.34 -18.64
C PHE A 33 -15.86 -0.09 -17.83
N ILE A 34 -16.40 0.03 -16.61
CA ILE A 34 -16.07 1.16 -15.72
C ILE A 34 -14.63 1.03 -15.22
N ASP A 35 -14.21 -0.18 -14.84
CA ASP A 35 -12.84 -0.44 -14.37
C ASP A 35 -11.81 -0.08 -15.44
N VAL A 36 -12.05 -0.48 -16.69
CA VAL A 36 -11.17 -0.15 -17.82
C VAL A 36 -11.04 1.36 -18.00
N ARG A 37 -12.13 2.11 -17.87
CA ARG A 37 -12.08 3.58 -17.93
C ARG A 37 -11.29 4.19 -16.78
N CYS A 38 -11.38 3.60 -15.58
CA CYS A 38 -10.63 4.05 -14.41
C CYS A 38 -9.11 3.87 -14.55
N LEU A 39 -8.63 2.97 -15.40
CA LEU A 39 -7.21 2.80 -15.66
C LEU A 39 -6.55 4.07 -16.25
N PHE A 40 -7.33 4.91 -16.92
CA PHE A 40 -6.84 6.17 -17.50
C PHE A 40 -6.89 7.35 -16.54
N LEU A 41 -7.54 7.22 -15.38
CA LEU A 41 -7.71 8.30 -14.40
C LEU A 41 -6.50 8.48 -13.47
N GLY A 42 -5.51 7.59 -13.56
CA GLY A 42 -4.35 7.59 -12.69
C GLY A 42 -4.62 6.97 -11.31
N HIS A 43 -3.60 7.02 -10.46
CA HIS A 43 -3.66 6.38 -9.13
C HIS A 43 -4.24 7.34 -8.10
N THR A 44 -5.16 6.85 -7.28
CA THR A 44 -5.63 7.57 -6.10
C THR A 44 -4.58 7.46 -5.00
N GLN A 45 -4.08 8.60 -4.54
CA GLN A 45 -3.16 8.69 -3.42
C GLN A 45 -3.87 9.32 -2.23
N ARG A 46 -3.67 8.77 -1.03
CA ARG A 46 -4.24 9.27 0.22
C ARG A 46 -3.19 9.25 1.31
N ILE A 47 -3.18 10.29 2.14
CA ILE A 47 -2.33 10.41 3.31
C ILE A 47 -3.24 10.57 4.53
N PHE A 48 -2.95 9.81 5.58
CA PHE A 48 -3.62 9.90 6.86
C PHE A 48 -2.59 10.25 7.92
N PHE A 49 -2.92 11.19 8.79
CA PHE A 49 -2.07 11.63 9.90
C PHE A 49 -2.69 11.18 11.21
N TYR A 50 -1.92 10.51 12.02
CA TYR A 50 -2.33 10.07 13.36
C TYR A 50 -1.27 10.46 14.38
N GLU A 51 -1.71 11.10 15.47
CA GLU A 51 -0.87 11.36 16.63
C GLU A 51 -0.93 10.13 17.56
N LEU A 52 0.21 9.54 17.85
CA LEU A 52 0.31 8.37 18.72
C LEU A 52 1.10 8.75 19.98
N PRO A 53 0.50 8.59 21.19
CA PRO A 53 1.14 8.94 22.46
C PRO A 53 2.16 7.88 22.91
N HIS A 54 2.88 7.30 21.97
CA HIS A 54 3.82 6.21 22.23
C HIS A 54 5.18 6.48 21.59
N PRO A 55 6.29 5.99 22.17
CA PRO A 55 7.61 6.14 21.57
C PRO A 55 7.74 5.31 20.28
N THR A 56 8.67 5.72 19.42
CA THR A 56 8.98 5.06 18.13
C THR A 56 9.22 3.55 18.28
N LEU A 57 9.87 3.13 19.37
CA LEU A 57 10.14 1.72 19.63
C LEU A 57 8.85 0.90 19.82
N TYR A 58 7.86 1.46 20.49
CA TYR A 58 6.54 0.81 20.64
C TYR A 58 5.83 0.68 19.29
N PHE A 59 5.94 1.71 18.43
CA PHE A 59 5.40 1.64 17.08
C PHE A 59 6.01 0.48 16.29
N THR A 60 7.34 0.37 16.26
CA THR A 60 8.04 -0.65 15.45
C THR A 60 7.87 -2.06 15.99
N GLN A 61 7.81 -2.24 17.31
CA GLN A 61 7.74 -3.57 17.94
C GLN A 61 6.30 -4.08 18.14
N THR A 62 5.31 -3.19 18.24
CA THR A 62 3.94 -3.57 18.56
C THR A 62 2.96 -3.15 17.49
N ILE A 63 2.90 -1.86 17.14
CA ILE A 63 1.88 -1.35 16.22
C ILE A 63 2.12 -1.85 14.80
N LEU A 64 3.35 -1.76 14.31
CA LEU A 64 3.69 -2.16 12.95
C LEU A 64 3.43 -3.65 12.65
N PRO A 65 3.79 -4.62 13.51
CA PRO A 65 3.42 -6.01 13.31
C PRO A 65 1.90 -6.25 13.29
N HIS A 66 1.16 -5.61 14.20
CA HIS A 66 -0.31 -5.71 14.22
C HIS A 66 -0.94 -5.10 12.97
N LEU A 67 -0.42 -3.98 12.49
CA LEU A 67 -0.88 -3.34 11.26
C LEU A 67 -0.68 -4.26 10.05
N LYS A 68 0.48 -4.88 9.93
CA LYS A 68 0.78 -5.85 8.87
C LYS A 68 -0.13 -7.08 8.95
N GLN A 69 -0.37 -7.60 10.14
CA GLN A 69 -1.28 -8.72 10.36
C GLN A 69 -2.72 -8.36 9.97
N SER A 70 -3.20 -7.20 10.40
CA SER A 70 -4.53 -6.70 10.04
C SER A 70 -4.68 -6.49 8.54
N LEU A 71 -3.63 -5.97 7.89
CA LEU A 71 -3.60 -5.81 6.43
C LEU A 71 -3.67 -7.16 5.72
N SER A 72 -2.90 -8.16 6.18
CA SER A 72 -2.94 -9.53 5.65
C SER A 72 -4.35 -10.13 5.75
N LEU A 73 -5.00 -10.01 6.91
CA LEU A 73 -6.36 -10.49 7.12
C LEU A 73 -7.39 -9.72 6.27
N SER A 74 -7.20 -8.42 6.08
CA SER A 74 -8.06 -7.62 5.21
C SER A 74 -7.96 -8.09 3.75
N HIS A 75 -6.77 -8.45 3.29
CA HIS A 75 -6.57 -8.98 1.95
C HIS A 75 -7.22 -10.35 1.72
N LEU A 76 -7.59 -11.09 2.77
CA LEU A 76 -8.41 -12.29 2.63
C LEU A 76 -9.76 -11.98 1.97
N HIS A 77 -10.36 -10.86 2.32
CA HIS A 77 -11.66 -10.42 1.79
C HIS A 77 -11.52 -9.50 0.56
N PHE A 78 -10.40 -8.79 0.46
CA PHE A 78 -10.11 -7.82 -0.58
C PHE A 78 -8.87 -8.22 -1.40
N PHE A 79 -8.72 -9.49 -1.70
CA PHE A 79 -7.56 -10.04 -2.41
C PHE A 79 -7.25 -9.35 -3.76
N PRO A 80 -8.21 -8.80 -4.51
CA PRO A 80 -7.90 -8.07 -5.74
C PRO A 80 -6.97 -6.87 -5.53
N LEU A 81 -6.96 -6.28 -4.32
CA LEU A 81 -6.05 -5.18 -3.98
C LEU A 81 -4.59 -5.64 -3.79
N ALA A 82 -4.37 -6.92 -3.54
CA ALA A 82 -3.04 -7.54 -3.47
C ALA A 82 -2.66 -8.25 -4.79
N ALA A 83 -3.53 -8.21 -5.79
CA ALA A 83 -3.35 -8.87 -7.08
C ALA A 83 -2.60 -7.98 -8.08
N ASN A 84 -2.30 -8.53 -9.24
CA ASN A 84 -1.62 -7.85 -10.32
C ASN A 84 -2.56 -7.58 -11.49
N LEU A 85 -2.48 -6.38 -12.06
CA LEU A 85 -3.16 -6.05 -13.30
C LEU A 85 -2.34 -6.59 -14.47
N LEU A 86 -2.93 -7.42 -15.28
CA LEU A 86 -2.35 -7.97 -16.50
C LEU A 86 -3.02 -7.35 -17.73
N CYS A 87 -2.20 -6.83 -18.63
CA CYS A 87 -2.64 -6.24 -19.89
C CYS A 87 -2.06 -7.03 -21.06
N PRO A 88 -2.66 -8.18 -21.42
CA PRO A 88 -2.19 -8.97 -22.55
C PRO A 88 -2.39 -8.21 -23.86
N PRO A 89 -1.66 -8.61 -24.94
CA PRO A 89 -1.87 -7.97 -26.24
C PRO A 89 -3.26 -8.29 -26.80
N PRO A 90 -3.79 -7.41 -27.68
CA PRO A 90 -5.07 -7.66 -28.36
C PRO A 90 -5.07 -9.03 -29.09
N PRO A 91 -6.21 -9.75 -29.11
CA PRO A 91 -7.57 -9.30 -28.78
C PRO A 91 -8.00 -9.50 -27.32
N HIS A 92 -7.08 -9.80 -26.43
CA HIS A 92 -7.41 -10.11 -25.04
C HIS A 92 -7.62 -8.82 -24.20
N ASP A 93 -8.63 -8.87 -23.32
CA ASP A 93 -8.92 -7.78 -22.40
C ASP A 93 -8.01 -7.80 -21.17
N PRO A 94 -7.70 -6.64 -20.56
CA PRO A 94 -7.02 -6.57 -19.27
C PRO A 94 -7.83 -7.26 -18.17
N TYR A 95 -7.13 -7.89 -17.23
CA TYR A 95 -7.74 -8.54 -16.07
C TYR A 95 -6.84 -8.47 -14.84
N ILE A 96 -7.42 -8.67 -13.67
CA ILE A 96 -6.69 -8.75 -12.41
C ILE A 96 -6.44 -10.23 -12.10
N LEU A 97 -5.20 -10.58 -11.83
CA LEU A 97 -4.81 -11.93 -11.43
C LEU A 97 -4.22 -11.93 -10.02
N TYR A 98 -4.84 -12.63 -9.12
CA TYR A 98 -4.25 -13.02 -7.85
C TYR A 98 -3.64 -14.42 -7.98
N ASP A 99 -2.38 -14.54 -7.60
CA ASP A 99 -1.73 -15.83 -7.35
C ASP A 99 -0.86 -15.71 -6.08
N GLU A 100 -0.73 -16.82 -5.35
CA GLU A 100 -0.07 -16.81 -4.04
C GLU A 100 1.41 -16.41 -4.10
N ASN A 101 2.08 -16.65 -5.22
CA ASN A 101 3.50 -16.34 -5.38
C ASN A 101 3.75 -14.85 -5.62
N ASN A 102 2.81 -14.14 -6.24
CA ASN A 102 2.97 -12.76 -6.69
C ASN A 102 1.97 -11.79 -6.05
N GLY A 103 0.91 -12.31 -5.40
CA GLY A 103 -0.14 -11.50 -4.79
C GLY A 103 0.30 -10.91 -3.45
N SER A 104 0.72 -9.66 -3.43
CA SER A 104 1.13 -8.96 -2.21
C SER A 104 1.16 -7.45 -2.40
N VAL A 105 1.06 -6.72 -1.29
CA VAL A 105 1.26 -5.27 -1.23
C VAL A 105 2.58 -4.97 -0.54
N GLN A 106 3.37 -4.07 -1.12
CA GLN A 106 4.60 -3.62 -0.49
C GLN A 106 4.29 -2.61 0.60
N VAL A 107 4.81 -2.86 1.79
CA VAL A 107 4.74 -1.96 2.94
C VAL A 107 6.15 -1.46 3.24
N THR A 108 6.34 -0.16 3.16
CA THR A 108 7.61 0.49 3.48
C THR A 108 7.41 1.39 4.70
N THR A 109 8.18 1.16 5.75
CA THR A 109 8.20 1.98 6.95
C THR A 109 9.43 2.87 6.92
N VAL A 110 9.19 4.16 7.10
CA VAL A 110 10.26 5.16 7.09
C VAL A 110 10.21 6.00 8.37
N GLU A 111 11.36 6.50 8.78
CA GLU A 111 11.51 7.51 9.81
C GLU A 111 11.91 8.83 9.14
N SER A 112 11.32 9.92 9.57
CA SER A 112 11.62 11.25 9.05
C SER A 112 11.75 12.25 10.20
N ASP A 113 12.65 13.20 10.06
CA ASP A 113 12.81 14.36 10.94
C ASP A 113 11.88 15.54 10.56
N ALA A 114 10.94 15.31 9.64
CA ALA A 114 9.97 16.32 9.24
C ALA A 114 9.02 16.69 10.38
N ASP A 115 8.73 17.99 10.52
CA ASP A 115 7.74 18.47 11.48
C ASP A 115 6.34 17.94 11.13
N PHE A 116 5.72 17.24 12.09
CA PHE A 116 4.38 16.68 11.95
C PHE A 116 3.33 17.74 11.66
N ASN A 117 3.34 18.85 12.41
CA ASN A 117 2.38 19.94 12.23
C ASN A 117 2.55 20.63 10.88
N HIS A 118 3.79 20.82 10.42
CA HIS A 118 4.06 21.34 9.10
C HIS A 118 3.59 20.39 7.99
N SER A 119 3.78 19.09 8.20
CA SER A 119 3.33 18.06 7.22
C SER A 119 1.82 17.93 7.13
N MET A 120 1.09 18.20 8.24
CA MET A 120 -0.37 18.24 8.27
C MET A 120 -0.94 19.54 7.69
N ALA A 121 -0.18 20.61 7.67
CA ALA A 121 -0.64 21.89 7.15
C ALA A 121 -1.03 21.74 5.67
N ASN A 122 -2.18 22.31 5.33
CA ASN A 122 -2.64 22.31 3.95
C ASN A 122 -1.76 23.25 3.13
N HIS A 123 -0.95 22.67 2.28
CA HIS A 123 -0.13 23.42 1.31
C HIS A 123 -0.95 23.62 0.02
N ALA A 124 -2.04 24.40 0.12
CA ALA A 124 -2.80 24.83 -1.03
C ALA A 124 -2.07 25.97 -1.77
#